data_611d940adf00344b37a67412415df0f2
#
_entry.id   611d940adf00344b37a67412415df0f2
#
_cell.length_a   1.000
_cell.length_b   1.000
_cell.length_c   1.000
_cell.angle_alpha   90.00
_cell.angle_beta   90.00
_cell.angle_gamma   90.00
#
_symmetry.space_group_name_H-M   'P 1'
#
loop_
_entity.id
_entity.type
_entity.pdbx_description
1 polymer ?
#
loop_
_entity_poly.entity_id
_entity_poly.type
_entity_poly.pdbx_seq_one_letter_code
_entity_poly.pdbx_strand_id
1 'polypeptide(L)'
;MQTGKANYRLAARLRGNELLLDADLRKAVEEEHLRAVRRAEGLKCCANRRAFAESVEWERLGDFFLRIGSRPSAVRAYRDAALACLAGDYYDHGTEMLPCRFLRLRFLRMAETATACCAGDARLRAMLADDPLFREGYPLLKAGV
;
A
#
# COMPACT_ATOMS: atom_id res chain seq x y z
N MET A 1 -1.18 6.85 24.74
CA MET A 1 -2.59 6.44 24.87
C MET A 1 -2.83 5.08 24.21
N GLN A 2 -3.48 4.20 24.92
CA GLN A 2 -3.70 2.80 24.51
C GLN A 2 -4.97 2.61 23.67
N THR A 3 -5.82 3.63 23.59
CA THR A 3 -7.16 3.56 22.98
C THR A 3 -7.10 3.19 21.49
N GLY A 4 -6.16 3.76 20.73
CA GLY A 4 -6.01 3.46 19.30
C GLY A 4 -5.66 2.01 19.02
N LYS A 5 -4.77 1.40 19.82
CA LYS A 5 -4.39 -0.02 19.67
C LYS A 5 -5.54 -0.95 20.01
N ALA A 6 -6.33 -0.62 21.02
CA ALA A 6 -7.50 -1.41 21.39
C ALA A 6 -8.55 -1.39 20.26
N ASN A 7 -8.81 -0.22 19.68
CA ASN A 7 -9.74 -0.06 18.57
C ASN A 7 -9.24 -0.79 17.32
N TYR A 8 -7.94 -0.75 17.02
CA TYR A 8 -7.35 -1.46 15.90
C TYR A 8 -7.53 -2.98 16.05
N ARG A 9 -7.24 -3.51 17.25
CA ARG A 9 -7.41 -4.95 17.51
C ARG A 9 -8.87 -5.38 17.43
N LEU A 10 -9.78 -4.57 17.93
CA LEU A 10 -11.22 -4.83 17.82
C LEU A 10 -11.65 -4.85 16.36
N ALA A 11 -11.29 -3.83 15.60
CA ALA A 11 -11.62 -3.71 14.18
C ALA A 11 -11.09 -4.89 13.37
N ALA A 12 -9.91 -5.43 13.69
CA ALA A 12 -9.34 -6.58 13.02
C ALA A 12 -10.19 -7.85 13.16
N ARG A 13 -11.04 -7.92 14.19
CA ARG A 13 -11.94 -9.06 14.44
C ARG A 13 -13.33 -8.86 13.88
N LEU A 14 -13.72 -7.62 13.56
CA LEU A 14 -15.05 -7.32 13.05
C LEU A 14 -15.13 -7.62 11.54
N ARG A 15 -16.34 -7.90 11.07
CA ARG A 15 -16.62 -8.02 9.65
C ARG A 15 -16.66 -6.63 9.01
N GLY A 16 -16.43 -6.55 7.70
CA GLY A 16 -16.44 -5.28 6.99
C GLY A 16 -17.74 -4.49 7.15
N ASN A 17 -18.90 -5.17 7.14
CA ASN A 17 -20.19 -4.51 7.31
C ASN A 17 -20.39 -3.94 8.73
N GLU A 18 -19.83 -4.57 9.76
CA GLU A 18 -19.87 -4.05 11.12
C GLU A 18 -19.04 -2.78 11.24
N LEU A 19 -17.89 -2.73 10.56
CA LEU A 19 -17.05 -1.53 10.49
C LEU A 19 -17.74 -0.39 9.74
N LEU A 20 -18.57 -0.69 8.74
CA LEU A 20 -19.35 0.32 8.01
C LEU A 20 -20.36 1.05 8.89
N LEU A 21 -20.87 0.38 9.93
CA LEU A 21 -21.88 0.95 10.83
C LEU A 21 -21.31 1.93 11.86
N ASP A 22 -20.00 1.88 12.11
CA ASP A 22 -19.35 2.73 13.12
C ASP A 22 -18.27 3.61 12.46
N ALA A 23 -18.65 4.87 12.17
CA ALA A 23 -17.76 5.83 11.53
C ALA A 23 -16.56 6.22 12.40
N ASP A 24 -16.76 6.31 13.71
CA ASP A 24 -15.68 6.68 14.65
C ASP A 24 -14.66 5.55 14.75
N LEU A 25 -15.11 4.30 14.78
CA LEU A 25 -14.23 3.13 14.80
C LEU A 25 -13.41 3.05 13.52
N ARG A 26 -14.05 3.26 12.34
CA ARG A 26 -13.34 3.30 11.06
C ARG A 26 -12.24 4.34 11.05
N LYS A 27 -12.56 5.53 11.51
CA LYS A 27 -11.61 6.64 11.57
C LYS A 27 -10.44 6.33 12.50
N ALA A 28 -10.72 5.75 13.66
CA ALA A 28 -9.69 5.36 14.64
C ALA A 28 -8.75 4.29 14.06
N VAL A 29 -9.29 3.31 13.34
CA VAL A 29 -8.50 2.27 12.69
C VAL A 29 -7.65 2.84 11.56
N GLU A 30 -8.22 3.70 10.73
CA GLU A 30 -7.48 4.39 9.66
C GLU A 30 -6.31 5.19 10.22
N GLU A 31 -6.54 5.96 11.28
CA GLU A 31 -5.49 6.74 11.94
C GLU A 31 -4.38 5.85 12.50
N GLU A 32 -4.73 4.68 13.04
CA GLU A 32 -3.74 3.74 13.56
C GLU A 32 -2.88 3.14 12.43
N HIS A 33 -3.49 2.81 11.29
CA HIS A 33 -2.74 2.39 10.10
C HIS A 33 -1.79 3.47 9.60
N LEU A 34 -2.24 4.71 9.54
CA LEU A 34 -1.40 5.84 9.12
C LEU A 34 -0.24 6.08 10.09
N ARG A 35 -0.47 5.91 11.39
CA ARG A 35 0.62 5.97 12.37
C ARG A 35 1.62 4.84 12.16
N ALA A 36 1.15 3.64 11.82
CA ALA A 36 2.02 2.51 11.53
C ALA A 36 2.90 2.76 10.28
N VAL A 37 2.34 3.37 9.24
CA VAL A 37 3.09 3.80 8.06
C VAL A 37 4.21 4.77 8.46
N ARG A 38 3.89 5.79 9.24
CA ARG A 38 4.88 6.78 9.69
C ARG A 38 5.99 6.16 10.53
N ARG A 39 5.65 5.19 11.39
CA ARG A 39 6.65 4.44 12.16
C ARG A 39 7.58 3.65 11.23
N ALA A 40 7.03 3.03 10.19
CA ALA A 40 7.82 2.29 9.22
C ALA A 40 8.79 3.20 8.45
N GLU A 41 8.31 4.38 8.02
CA GLU A 41 9.13 5.39 7.35
C GLU A 41 10.33 5.84 8.21
N GLY A 42 10.14 5.89 9.53
CA GLY A 42 11.17 6.33 10.48
C GLY A 42 12.07 5.23 11.01
N LEU A 43 11.97 3.99 10.53
CA LEU A 43 12.81 2.89 11.02
C LEU A 43 14.29 3.15 10.75
N LYS A 44 15.10 2.94 11.80
CA LYS A 44 16.56 3.06 11.74
C LYS A 44 17.19 1.75 11.29
N CYS A 45 17.03 1.43 10.01
CA CYS A 45 17.56 0.22 9.40
C CYS A 45 17.94 0.51 7.94
N CYS A 46 18.38 -0.51 7.19
CA CYS A 46 18.73 -0.31 5.79
C CYS A 46 17.50 0.12 4.96
N ALA A 47 17.75 0.84 3.86
CA ALA A 47 16.70 1.39 3.01
C ALA A 47 15.76 0.32 2.47
N ASN A 48 16.27 -0.85 2.09
CA ASN A 48 15.43 -1.95 1.57
C ASN A 48 14.44 -2.46 2.61
N ARG A 49 14.90 -2.65 3.86
CA ARG A 49 14.05 -3.11 4.95
C ARG A 49 12.98 -2.08 5.31
N ARG A 50 13.35 -0.82 5.31
CA ARG A 50 12.43 0.30 5.58
C ARG A 50 11.37 0.40 4.49
N ALA A 51 11.76 0.31 3.22
CA ALA A 51 10.84 0.31 2.08
C ALA A 51 9.85 -0.85 2.16
N PHE A 52 10.32 -2.05 2.50
CA PHE A 52 9.46 -3.21 2.70
C PHE A 52 8.46 -2.98 3.83
N ALA A 53 8.92 -2.51 4.99
CA ALA A 53 8.05 -2.28 6.14
C ALA A 53 6.95 -1.26 5.82
N GLU A 54 7.30 -0.16 5.16
CA GLU A 54 6.34 0.85 4.71
C GLU A 54 5.31 0.26 3.74
N SER A 55 5.77 -0.52 2.76
CA SER A 55 4.90 -1.19 1.79
C SER A 55 3.89 -2.11 2.47
N VAL A 56 4.33 -2.88 3.47
CA VAL A 56 3.44 -3.78 4.25
C VAL A 56 2.35 -2.99 4.98
N GLU A 57 2.70 -1.86 5.56
CA GLU A 57 1.72 -1.05 6.30
C GLU A 57 0.70 -0.40 5.35
N TRP A 58 1.11 0.04 4.16
CA TRP A 58 0.18 0.52 3.13
C TRP A 58 -0.74 -0.61 2.65
N GLU A 59 -0.22 -1.82 2.47
CA GLU A 59 -1.04 -2.98 2.10
C GLU A 59 -2.11 -3.26 3.16
N ARG A 60 -1.75 -3.22 4.43
CA ARG A 60 -2.70 -3.41 5.54
C ARG A 60 -3.81 -2.37 5.52
N LEU A 61 -3.47 -1.12 5.22
CA LEU A 61 -4.46 -0.06 5.08
C LEU A 61 -5.38 -0.33 3.88
N GLY A 62 -4.83 -0.78 2.76
CA GLY A 62 -5.62 -1.19 1.59
C GLY A 62 -6.60 -2.32 1.91
N ASP A 63 -6.14 -3.34 2.64
CA ASP A 63 -6.98 -4.44 3.09
C ASP A 63 -8.12 -3.94 3.98
N PHE A 64 -7.83 -3.02 4.87
CA PHE A 64 -8.85 -2.37 5.72
C PHE A 64 -9.90 -1.66 4.88
N PHE A 65 -9.49 -0.84 3.90
CA PHE A 65 -10.42 -0.13 3.03
C PHE A 65 -11.31 -1.08 2.21
N LEU A 66 -10.76 -2.20 1.73
CA LEU A 66 -11.57 -3.21 1.06
C LEU A 66 -12.63 -3.81 1.99
N ARG A 67 -12.27 -4.08 3.24
CA ARG A 67 -13.19 -4.64 4.22
C ARG A 67 -14.37 -3.72 4.52
N ILE A 68 -14.16 -2.42 4.48
CA ILE A 68 -15.23 -1.44 4.71
C ILE A 68 -15.90 -0.96 3.41
N GLY A 69 -15.55 -1.56 2.27
CA GLY A 69 -16.17 -1.24 0.99
C GLY A 69 -15.70 0.05 0.34
N SER A 70 -14.59 0.64 0.80
CA SER A 70 -14.05 1.87 0.22
C SER A 70 -13.01 1.56 -0.86
N ARG A 71 -13.47 1.20 -2.06
CA ARG A 71 -12.60 0.85 -3.18
C ARG A 71 -11.62 1.95 -3.61
N PRO A 72 -12.04 3.21 -3.77
CA PRO A 72 -11.10 4.26 -4.17
C PRO A 72 -9.93 4.42 -3.18
N SER A 73 -10.21 4.37 -1.89
CA SER A 73 -9.19 4.44 -0.86
C SER A 73 -8.28 3.21 -0.86
N ALA A 74 -8.84 2.02 -1.12
CA ALA A 74 -8.06 0.79 -1.24
C ALA A 74 -7.08 0.87 -2.41
N VAL A 75 -7.53 1.33 -3.58
CA VAL A 75 -6.68 1.50 -4.76
C VAL A 75 -5.51 2.43 -4.46
N ARG A 76 -5.77 3.57 -3.80
CA ARG A 76 -4.71 4.51 -3.42
C ARG A 76 -3.71 3.88 -2.45
N ALA A 77 -4.19 3.14 -1.45
CA ALA A 77 -3.32 2.50 -0.47
C ALA A 77 -2.43 1.41 -1.11
N TYR A 78 -2.98 0.59 -1.98
CA TYR A 78 -2.20 -0.41 -2.71
C TYR A 78 -1.20 0.23 -3.68
N ARG A 79 -1.58 1.32 -4.35
CA ARG A 79 -0.65 2.11 -5.15
C ARG A 79 0.51 2.60 -4.28
N ASP A 80 0.21 3.16 -3.12
CA ASP A 80 1.24 3.66 -2.21
C ASP A 80 2.10 2.53 -1.66
N ALA A 81 1.53 1.34 -1.46
CA ALA A 81 2.28 0.14 -1.11
C ALA A 81 3.27 -0.25 -2.22
N ALA A 82 2.86 -0.14 -3.49
CA ALA A 82 3.76 -0.37 -4.61
C ALA A 82 4.86 0.70 -4.66
N LEU A 83 4.50 1.98 -4.58
CA LEU A 83 5.46 3.08 -4.67
C LEU A 83 6.47 3.07 -3.52
N ALA A 84 6.10 2.62 -2.34
CA ALA A 84 7.01 2.48 -1.20
C ALA A 84 8.20 1.56 -1.54
N CYS A 85 8.01 0.58 -2.40
CA CYS A 85 9.08 -0.32 -2.83
C CYS A 85 10.19 0.39 -3.62
N LEU A 86 9.92 1.56 -4.16
CA LEU A 86 10.88 2.35 -4.92
C LEU A 86 11.82 3.17 -4.02
N ALA A 87 11.58 3.20 -2.73
CA ALA A 87 12.41 3.94 -1.77
C ALA A 87 13.62 3.14 -1.25
N GLY A 88 13.80 1.91 -1.71
CA GLY A 88 14.97 1.11 -1.38
C GLY A 88 16.21 1.48 -2.18
N ASP A 89 17.27 0.70 -2.01
CA ASP A 89 18.51 0.87 -2.76
C ASP A 89 18.34 0.39 -4.21
N TYR A 90 19.07 1.02 -5.12
CA TYR A 90 19.07 0.67 -6.54
C TYR A 90 20.38 0.02 -6.92
N TYR A 91 20.32 -0.97 -7.78
CA TYR A 91 21.47 -1.77 -8.22
C TYR A 91 21.58 -1.75 -9.73
N ASP A 92 22.81 -1.86 -10.23
CA ASP A 92 23.10 -1.88 -11.66
C ASP A 92 22.68 -3.22 -12.28
N HIS A 93 21.79 -3.15 -13.27
CA HIS A 93 21.30 -4.29 -14.04
C HIS A 93 21.68 -4.16 -15.53
N GLY A 94 22.87 -3.63 -15.81
CA GLY A 94 23.36 -3.40 -17.16
C GLY A 94 23.06 -2.00 -17.67
N THR A 95 21.91 -1.81 -18.33
CA THR A 95 21.52 -0.49 -18.89
C THR A 95 20.69 0.34 -17.90
N GLU A 96 20.23 -0.26 -16.79
CA GLU A 96 19.28 0.36 -15.88
C GLU A 96 19.68 0.14 -14.43
N MET A 97 19.31 1.13 -13.59
CA MET A 97 19.40 1.02 -12.14
C MET A 97 18.00 0.64 -11.61
N LEU A 98 17.89 -0.50 -10.95
CA LEU A 98 16.62 -1.04 -10.46
C LEU A 98 16.71 -1.39 -8.96
N PRO A 99 15.57 -1.36 -8.24
CA PRO A 99 15.49 -1.92 -6.89
C PRO A 99 15.89 -3.40 -6.88
N CYS A 100 16.20 -3.95 -5.72
CA CYS A 100 16.48 -5.37 -5.59
C CYS A 100 15.26 -6.20 -6.05
N ARG A 101 15.52 -7.46 -6.44
CA ARG A 101 14.48 -8.35 -6.98
C ARG A 101 13.29 -8.48 -6.03
N PHE A 102 13.55 -8.60 -4.75
CA PHE A 102 12.50 -8.75 -3.74
C PHE A 102 11.53 -7.55 -3.74
N LEU A 103 12.05 -6.32 -3.78
CA LEU A 103 11.23 -5.11 -3.83
C LEU A 103 10.52 -4.95 -5.17
N ARG A 104 11.16 -5.37 -6.29
CA ARG A 104 10.51 -5.36 -7.61
C ARG A 104 9.32 -6.30 -7.66
N LEU A 105 9.47 -7.51 -7.14
CA LEU A 105 8.37 -8.48 -7.09
C LEU A 105 7.23 -7.98 -6.22
N ARG A 106 7.55 -7.35 -5.10
CA ARG A 106 6.54 -6.77 -4.23
C ARG A 106 5.84 -5.58 -4.88
N PHE A 107 6.58 -4.72 -5.57
CA PHE A 107 5.99 -3.62 -6.36
C PHE A 107 4.95 -4.17 -7.34
N LEU A 108 5.32 -5.19 -8.12
CA LEU A 108 4.42 -5.80 -9.11
C LEU A 108 3.18 -6.38 -8.45
N ARG A 109 3.35 -7.08 -7.34
CA ARG A 109 2.23 -7.66 -6.60
C ARG A 109 1.26 -6.57 -6.13
N MET A 110 1.75 -5.50 -5.56
CA MET A 110 0.92 -4.39 -5.07
C MET A 110 0.27 -3.64 -6.23
N ALA A 111 1.01 -3.43 -7.31
CA ALA A 111 0.48 -2.78 -8.52
C ALA A 111 -0.63 -3.62 -9.15
N GLU A 112 -0.47 -4.92 -9.23
CA GLU A 112 -1.49 -5.84 -9.74
C GLU A 112 -2.72 -5.87 -8.82
N THR A 113 -2.51 -5.83 -7.51
CA THR A 113 -3.62 -5.75 -6.53
C THR A 113 -4.40 -4.45 -6.71
N ALA A 114 -3.72 -3.31 -6.85
CA ALA A 114 -4.37 -2.03 -7.11
C ALA A 114 -5.17 -2.08 -8.42
N THR A 115 -4.59 -2.63 -9.49
CA THR A 115 -5.24 -2.76 -10.78
C THR A 115 -6.47 -3.66 -10.73
N ALA A 116 -6.38 -4.78 -10.01
CA ALA A 116 -7.51 -5.69 -9.82
C ALA A 116 -8.68 -5.01 -9.10
N CYS A 117 -8.40 -4.12 -8.14
CA CYS A 117 -9.43 -3.34 -7.45
C CYS A 117 -10.13 -2.33 -8.37
N CYS A 118 -9.54 -2.01 -9.52
CA CYS A 118 -10.11 -1.12 -10.52
C CYS A 118 -11.01 -1.84 -11.52
N ALA A 119 -11.15 -3.16 -11.44
CA ALA A 119 -11.92 -3.94 -12.41
C ALA A 119 -13.37 -3.43 -12.54
N GLY A 120 -13.79 -3.14 -13.77
CA GLY A 120 -15.11 -2.61 -14.03
C GLY A 120 -15.31 -1.12 -13.71
N ASP A 121 -14.26 -0.41 -13.28
CA ASP A 121 -14.35 1.01 -12.92
C ASP A 121 -13.29 1.83 -13.67
N ALA A 122 -13.72 2.52 -14.74
CA ALA A 122 -12.84 3.34 -15.58
C ALA A 122 -12.27 4.54 -14.81
N ARG A 123 -13.02 5.11 -13.85
CA ARG A 123 -12.56 6.23 -13.04
C ARG A 123 -11.39 5.83 -12.14
N LEU A 124 -11.50 4.67 -11.50
CA LEU A 124 -10.43 4.16 -10.64
C LEU A 124 -9.19 3.83 -11.46
N ARG A 125 -9.36 3.25 -12.65
CA ARG A 125 -8.23 2.99 -13.56
C ARG A 125 -7.53 4.28 -13.97
N ALA A 126 -8.28 5.33 -14.29
CA ALA A 126 -7.72 6.63 -14.63
C ALA A 126 -6.96 7.24 -13.45
N MET A 127 -7.52 7.16 -12.25
CA MET A 127 -6.87 7.64 -11.03
C MET A 127 -5.52 6.95 -10.80
N LEU A 128 -5.46 5.64 -11.01
CA LEU A 128 -4.22 4.87 -10.85
C LEU A 128 -3.19 5.23 -11.93
N ALA A 129 -3.64 5.40 -13.18
CA ALA A 129 -2.79 5.74 -14.32
C ALA A 129 -2.27 7.18 -14.27
N ASP A 130 -2.93 8.08 -13.52
CA ASP A 130 -2.51 9.47 -13.41
C ASP A 130 -1.25 9.67 -12.56
N ASP A 131 -0.85 8.68 -11.76
CA ASP A 131 0.40 8.78 -11.01
C ASP A 131 1.58 8.52 -11.97
N PRO A 132 2.47 9.52 -12.21
CA PRO A 132 3.58 9.36 -13.16
C PRO A 132 4.54 8.23 -12.80
N LEU A 133 4.86 8.08 -11.52
CA LEU A 133 5.78 7.04 -11.07
C LEU A 133 5.19 5.66 -11.29
N PHE A 134 3.91 5.49 -10.99
CA PHE A 134 3.21 4.23 -11.21
C PHE A 134 3.12 3.92 -12.71
N ARG A 135 2.72 4.91 -13.52
CA ARG A 135 2.55 4.76 -14.96
C ARG A 135 3.86 4.42 -15.68
N GLU A 136 4.95 5.06 -15.30
CA GLU A 136 6.25 4.89 -15.95
C GLU A 136 7.03 3.72 -15.35
N GLY A 137 6.95 3.54 -14.04
CA GLY A 137 7.69 2.51 -13.31
C GLY A 137 7.16 1.10 -13.52
N TYR A 138 5.84 0.95 -13.61
CA TYR A 138 5.23 -0.39 -13.67
C TYR A 138 5.69 -1.20 -14.90
N PRO A 139 5.63 -0.67 -16.13
CA PRO A 139 6.11 -1.41 -17.31
C PRO A 139 7.60 -1.74 -17.24
N LEU A 140 8.42 -0.81 -16.76
CA LEU A 140 9.85 -1.00 -16.61
C LEU A 140 10.20 -2.12 -15.64
N LEU A 141 9.61 -2.08 -14.45
CA LEU A 141 9.84 -3.09 -13.42
C LEU A 141 9.30 -4.46 -13.82
N LYS A 142 8.17 -4.50 -14.53
CA LYS A 142 7.60 -5.73 -15.05
C LYS A 142 8.52 -6.37 -16.10
N ALA A 143 9.12 -5.59 -16.97
CA ALA A 143 10.06 -6.08 -17.97
C ALA A 143 11.36 -6.59 -17.35
N GLY A 144 11.78 -6.03 -16.22
CA GLY A 144 13.00 -6.42 -15.49
C GLY A 144 12.86 -7.65 -14.60
N VAL A 145 11.69 -8.23 -14.53
CA VAL A 145 11.41 -9.46 -13.78
C VAL A 145 11.31 -10.63 -14.75
#